data_0ba248b74cca969acf7f18ebf346a56a
#
_entry.id   0ba248b74cca969acf7f18ebf346a56a
#
_cell.length_a   1.000
_cell.length_b   1.000
_cell.length_c   1.000
_cell.angle_alpha   90.00
_cell.angle_beta   90.00
_cell.angle_gamma   90.00
#
_symmetry.space_group_name_H-M   'P 1'
#
loop_
_entity.id
_entity.type
_entity.pdbx_description
1 polymer ?
#
loop_
_entity_poly.entity_id
_entity_poly.type
_entity_poly.pdbx_seq_one_letter_code
_entity_poly.pdbx_strand_id
1 'polypeptide(L)'
;MSRDIALRHHENWDGTGYPGHISEETGAIEKYNRMHTAAQGLIGEEIPLGARITSLADVYDALSCKRVYKEKWTEDKVLGEIRRLRGIKFDPEVTDAFFEVAPRIKEIKDRFSEDAAFPDLALERIP
;
A
#
# COMPACT_ATOMS: atom_id res chain seq x y z
N MET A 1 -16.79 2.21 -0.43
CA MET A 1 -15.50 1.53 -0.62
C MET A 1 -14.31 2.46 -0.54
N SER A 2 -14.29 3.57 -1.27
CA SER A 2 -13.18 4.50 -1.24
C SER A 2 -12.91 5.11 0.13
N ARG A 3 -13.98 5.32 0.92
CA ARG A 3 -13.85 5.82 2.29
C ARG A 3 -13.10 4.83 3.18
N ASP A 4 -13.44 3.54 3.06
CA ASP A 4 -12.78 2.50 3.84
C ASP A 4 -11.33 2.34 3.43
N ILE A 5 -11.05 2.44 2.14
CA ILE A 5 -9.69 2.37 1.63
C ILE A 5 -8.87 3.55 2.16
N ALA A 6 -9.40 4.78 2.05
CA ALA A 6 -8.71 5.97 2.52
C ALA A 6 -8.43 5.90 4.03
N LEU A 7 -9.39 5.38 4.80
CA LEU A 7 -9.25 5.28 6.25
C LEU A 7 -8.26 4.17 6.66
N ARG A 8 -8.23 3.07 5.93
CA ARG A 8 -7.60 1.83 6.39
C ARG A 8 -6.32 1.44 5.66
N HIS A 9 -5.91 2.14 4.62
CA HIS A 9 -4.75 1.71 3.83
C HIS A 9 -3.41 1.88 4.57
N HIS A 10 -3.38 2.56 5.70
CA HIS A 10 -2.18 2.65 6.55
C HIS A 10 -2.17 1.60 7.67
N GLU A 11 -3.18 0.76 7.74
CA GLU A 11 -3.15 -0.38 8.66
C GLU A 11 -2.13 -1.39 8.16
N ASN A 12 -1.47 -2.09 9.08
CA ASN A 12 -0.53 -3.15 8.73
C ASN A 12 -1.12 -4.50 9.11
N TRP A 13 -0.83 -5.51 8.32
CA TRP A 13 -1.37 -6.84 8.54
C TRP A 13 -1.14 -7.35 9.98
N ASP A 14 0.00 -7.00 10.57
CA ASP A 14 0.37 -7.45 11.92
C ASP A 14 -0.19 -6.57 13.05
N GLY A 15 -0.99 -5.59 12.73
CA GLY A 15 -1.61 -4.75 13.74
C GLY A 15 -0.79 -3.54 14.19
N THR A 16 0.33 -3.27 13.53
CA THR A 16 1.21 -2.17 13.91
C THR A 16 0.89 -0.85 13.21
N GLY A 17 -0.13 -0.84 12.36
CA GLY A 17 -0.52 0.36 11.60
C GLY A 17 -1.53 1.22 12.33
N TYR A 18 -2.16 2.10 11.59
CA TYR A 18 -3.13 3.05 12.12
C TYR A 18 -4.25 3.31 11.11
N PRO A 19 -5.40 3.80 11.53
CA PRO A 19 -5.72 4.36 12.85
C PRO A 19 -6.13 3.32 13.89
N GLY A 20 -6.35 2.06 13.52
CA GLY A 20 -6.80 1.06 14.44
C GLY A 20 -8.30 1.15 14.71
N HIS A 21 -8.71 0.76 15.91
CA HIS A 21 -10.12 0.77 16.29
C HIS A 21 -10.60 2.19 16.55
N ILE A 22 -11.79 2.50 16.04
CA ILE A 22 -12.39 3.80 16.17
C ILE A 22 -13.71 3.65 16.93
N SER A 23 -13.94 4.51 17.92
CA SER A 23 -15.20 4.51 18.65
C SER A 23 -16.35 4.90 17.72
N GLU A 24 -17.38 4.08 17.67
CA GLU A 24 -18.57 4.38 16.87
C GLU A 24 -19.34 5.58 17.41
N GLU A 25 -19.27 5.79 18.72
CA GLU A 25 -20.01 6.88 19.37
C GLU A 25 -19.39 8.24 19.11
N THR A 26 -18.06 8.33 19.20
CA THR A 26 -17.37 9.61 19.14
C THR A 26 -16.57 9.80 17.87
N GLY A 27 -16.32 8.73 17.11
CA GLY A 27 -15.43 8.77 15.95
C GLY A 27 -13.97 8.93 16.34
N ALA A 28 -13.64 8.86 17.62
CA ALA A 28 -12.29 9.04 18.10
C ALA A 28 -11.53 7.72 18.04
N ILE A 29 -10.21 7.81 17.82
CA ILE A 29 -9.33 6.63 17.80
C ILE A 29 -9.21 6.12 19.23
N GLU A 30 -9.42 4.83 19.41
CA GLU A 30 -9.23 4.19 20.70
C GLU A 30 -7.73 3.98 20.90
N LYS A 31 -7.15 4.72 21.85
CA LYS A 31 -5.72 4.68 22.11
C LYS A 31 -5.28 3.54 23.00
N TYR A 32 -6.21 2.97 23.74
CA TYR A 32 -5.89 1.92 24.70
C TYR A 32 -6.89 0.80 24.59
N ASN A 33 -6.40 -0.41 24.64
CA ASN A 33 -7.25 -1.58 24.72
C ASN A 33 -7.75 -1.76 26.15
N ARG A 34 -8.53 -2.83 26.37
CA ARG A 34 -9.09 -3.12 27.68
C ARG A 34 -8.05 -3.36 28.77
N MET A 35 -6.83 -3.64 28.38
CA MET A 35 -5.72 -3.88 29.30
C MET A 35 -4.93 -2.61 29.56
N HIS A 36 -5.41 -1.47 29.10
CA HIS A 36 -4.77 -0.17 29.24
C HIS A 36 -3.41 -0.09 28.54
N THR A 37 -3.18 -0.94 27.57
CA THR A 37 -2.01 -0.84 26.70
C THR A 37 -2.39 -0.06 25.45
N ALA A 38 -1.38 0.44 24.72
CA ALA A 38 -1.63 1.17 23.50
C ALA A 38 -2.50 0.36 22.55
N ALA A 39 -3.52 0.99 21.97
CA ALA A 39 -4.41 0.34 21.03
C ALA A 39 -3.60 -0.13 19.82
N GLN A 40 -3.86 -1.34 19.38
CA GLN A 40 -3.26 -1.88 18.19
C GLN A 40 -4.06 -1.42 16.97
N GLY A 41 -3.42 -1.45 15.80
CA GLY A 41 -4.12 -1.29 14.54
C GLY A 41 -5.05 -2.48 14.30
N LEU A 42 -5.80 -2.42 13.21
CA LEU A 42 -6.57 -3.57 12.77
C LEU A 42 -5.59 -4.68 12.35
N ILE A 43 -5.96 -5.93 12.63
CA ILE A 43 -5.10 -7.07 12.36
C ILE A 43 -5.74 -7.95 11.31
N GLY A 44 -4.95 -8.34 10.32
CA GLY A 44 -5.36 -9.34 9.36
C GLY A 44 -6.62 -8.97 8.61
N GLU A 45 -7.57 -9.88 8.60
CA GLU A 45 -8.81 -9.71 7.84
C GLU A 45 -9.76 -8.66 8.41
N GLU A 46 -9.45 -8.11 9.58
CA GLU A 46 -10.16 -6.93 10.07
C GLU A 46 -9.97 -5.74 9.12
N ILE A 47 -8.85 -5.74 8.39
CA ILE A 47 -8.59 -4.69 7.41
C ILE A 47 -9.38 -5.01 6.14
N PRO A 48 -10.21 -4.07 5.62
CA PRO A 48 -10.93 -4.32 4.38
C PRO A 48 -10.00 -4.73 3.25
N LEU A 49 -10.43 -5.66 2.41
CA LEU A 49 -9.61 -6.19 1.33
C LEU A 49 -9.08 -5.10 0.41
N GLY A 50 -9.93 -4.12 0.05
CA GLY A 50 -9.50 -3.00 -0.79
C GLY A 50 -8.36 -2.22 -0.17
N ALA A 51 -8.38 -2.03 1.14
CA ALA A 51 -7.30 -1.35 1.86
C ALA A 51 -6.02 -2.18 1.88
N ARG A 52 -6.14 -3.51 2.01
CA ARG A 52 -4.98 -4.42 1.97
C ARG A 52 -4.30 -4.37 0.60
N ILE A 53 -5.08 -4.33 -0.46
CA ILE A 53 -4.56 -4.24 -1.83
C ILE A 53 -3.91 -2.87 -2.05
N THR A 54 -4.58 -1.81 -1.65
CA THR A 54 -4.08 -0.43 -1.82
C THR A 54 -2.79 -0.21 -1.06
N SER A 55 -2.66 -0.76 0.14
CA SER A 55 -1.45 -0.67 0.95
C SER A 55 -0.22 -1.19 0.17
N LEU A 56 -0.35 -2.34 -0.45
CA LEU A 56 0.74 -2.91 -1.23
C LEU A 56 1.01 -2.08 -2.50
N ALA A 57 -0.04 -1.70 -3.20
CA ALA A 57 0.09 -0.90 -4.43
C ALA A 57 0.78 0.43 -4.17
N ASP A 58 0.43 1.10 -3.06
CA ASP A 58 1.05 2.38 -2.71
C ASP A 58 2.54 2.23 -2.44
N VAL A 59 2.95 1.18 -1.73
CA VAL A 59 4.37 0.94 -1.46
C VAL A 59 5.11 0.62 -2.75
N TYR A 60 4.55 -0.25 -3.58
CA TYR A 60 5.14 -0.59 -4.86
C TYR A 60 5.34 0.66 -5.72
N ASP A 61 4.33 1.49 -5.81
CA ASP A 61 4.39 2.72 -6.59
C ASP A 61 5.43 3.68 -6.01
N ALA A 62 5.40 3.90 -4.71
CA ALA A 62 6.33 4.81 -4.05
C ALA A 62 7.79 4.40 -4.22
N LEU A 63 8.08 3.11 -4.15
CA LEU A 63 9.44 2.61 -4.31
C LEU A 63 9.87 2.54 -5.77
N SER A 64 8.93 2.35 -6.67
CA SER A 64 9.20 2.21 -8.10
C SER A 64 9.36 3.55 -8.80
N CYS A 65 8.79 4.61 -8.26
CA CYS A 65 8.81 5.92 -8.91
C CYS A 65 10.04 6.71 -8.53
N LYS A 66 10.65 7.37 -9.52
CA LYS A 66 11.74 8.29 -9.28
C LYS A 66 11.20 9.55 -8.62
N ARG A 67 11.83 9.96 -7.53
CA ARG A 67 11.47 11.19 -6.84
C ARG A 67 12.53 12.26 -7.09
N VAL A 68 12.16 13.51 -6.94
CA VAL A 68 13.04 14.65 -7.19
C VAL A 68 14.35 14.55 -6.41
N TYR A 69 14.30 14.03 -5.20
CA TYR A 69 15.43 13.98 -4.28
C TYR A 69 15.95 12.57 -4.03
N LYS A 70 15.50 11.58 -4.80
CA LYS A 70 15.78 10.18 -4.52
C LYS A 70 15.81 9.38 -5.81
N GLU A 71 16.80 8.48 -5.89
CA GLU A 71 16.87 7.61 -7.04
C GLU A 71 15.79 6.52 -6.98
N LYS A 72 15.36 6.13 -8.15
CA LYS A 72 14.44 5.04 -8.33
C LYS A 72 15.12 3.73 -7.96
N TRP A 73 14.43 2.90 -7.18
CA TRP A 73 14.91 1.55 -6.87
C TRP A 73 14.79 0.65 -8.09
N THR A 74 15.68 -0.35 -8.18
CA THR A 74 15.54 -1.38 -9.19
C THR A 74 14.31 -2.23 -8.89
N GLU A 75 13.77 -2.87 -9.91
CA GLU A 75 12.60 -3.73 -9.75
C GLU A 75 12.89 -4.86 -8.75
N ASP A 76 14.07 -5.50 -8.85
CA ASP A 76 14.44 -6.58 -7.93
C ASP A 76 14.49 -6.09 -6.48
N LYS A 77 14.97 -4.90 -6.25
CA LYS A 77 15.03 -4.33 -4.90
C LYS A 77 13.63 -4.04 -4.36
N VAL A 78 12.75 -3.49 -5.20
CA VAL A 78 11.36 -3.23 -4.82
C VAL A 78 10.65 -4.54 -4.46
N LEU A 79 10.78 -5.54 -5.31
CA LEU A 79 10.14 -6.84 -5.06
C LEU A 79 10.69 -7.52 -3.81
N GLY A 80 12.00 -7.38 -3.57
CA GLY A 80 12.61 -7.90 -2.35
C GLY A 80 12.03 -7.26 -1.09
N GLU A 81 11.81 -5.96 -1.12
CA GLU A 81 11.23 -5.24 0.01
C GLU A 81 9.78 -5.66 0.24
N ILE A 82 8.99 -5.80 -0.81
CA ILE A 82 7.61 -6.26 -0.69
C ILE A 82 7.56 -7.67 -0.11
N ARG A 83 8.47 -8.55 -0.57
CA ARG A 83 8.55 -9.92 -0.04
C ARG A 83 8.90 -9.92 1.44
N ARG A 84 9.81 -9.04 1.85
CA ARG A 84 10.21 -8.91 3.25
C ARG A 84 9.03 -8.50 4.13
N LEU A 85 8.14 -7.69 3.62
CA LEU A 85 6.99 -7.17 4.36
C LEU A 85 5.75 -8.08 4.33
N ARG A 86 5.85 -9.21 3.65
CA ARG A 86 4.78 -10.21 3.62
C ARG A 86 4.48 -10.69 5.04
N GLY A 87 3.22 -10.60 5.44
CA GLY A 87 2.80 -11.02 6.79
C GLY A 87 3.10 -10.01 7.88
N ILE A 88 3.81 -8.94 7.56
CA ILE A 88 4.11 -7.84 8.49
C ILE A 88 3.22 -6.64 8.16
N LYS A 89 3.49 -5.99 7.06
CA LYS A 89 2.70 -4.88 6.56
C LYS A 89 1.59 -5.37 5.63
N PHE A 90 1.87 -6.38 4.83
CA PHE A 90 0.99 -6.83 3.77
C PHE A 90 0.36 -8.18 4.07
N ASP A 91 -0.91 -8.32 3.68
CA ASP A 91 -1.61 -9.59 3.68
C ASP A 91 -0.83 -10.62 2.85
N PRO A 92 -0.50 -11.79 3.43
CA PRO A 92 0.25 -12.81 2.69
C PRO A 92 -0.43 -13.25 1.39
N GLU A 93 -1.75 -13.39 1.37
CA GLU A 93 -2.46 -13.79 0.16
C GLU A 93 -2.41 -12.71 -0.91
N VAL A 94 -2.56 -11.44 -0.52
CA VAL A 94 -2.44 -10.32 -1.45
C VAL A 94 -1.02 -10.24 -2.00
N THR A 95 -0.03 -10.44 -1.14
CA THR A 95 1.38 -10.42 -1.56
C THR A 95 1.66 -11.54 -2.56
N ASP A 96 1.18 -12.74 -2.27
CA ASP A 96 1.39 -13.88 -3.16
C ASP A 96 0.71 -13.66 -4.52
N ALA A 97 -0.51 -13.13 -4.52
CA ALA A 97 -1.20 -12.77 -5.75
C ALA A 97 -0.45 -11.69 -6.53
N PHE A 98 0.08 -10.71 -5.82
CA PHE A 98 0.90 -9.67 -6.45
C PHE A 98 2.09 -10.28 -7.18
N PHE A 99 2.81 -11.22 -6.55
CA PHE A 99 3.96 -11.84 -7.18
C PHE A 99 3.60 -12.65 -8.42
N GLU A 100 2.41 -13.22 -8.46
CA GLU A 100 1.94 -13.92 -9.66
C GLU A 100 1.77 -12.98 -10.85
N VAL A 101 1.35 -11.74 -10.60
CA VAL A 101 1.09 -10.78 -11.67
C VAL A 101 2.21 -9.74 -11.84
N ALA A 102 3.21 -9.77 -10.99
CA ALA A 102 4.29 -8.79 -11.00
C ALA A 102 4.99 -8.64 -12.36
N PRO A 103 5.30 -9.71 -13.09
CA PRO A 103 5.91 -9.57 -14.41
C PRO A 103 5.03 -8.77 -15.37
N ARG A 104 3.73 -8.96 -15.31
CA ARG A 104 2.80 -8.23 -16.15
C ARG A 104 2.67 -6.77 -15.73
N ILE A 105 2.70 -6.52 -14.42
CA ILE A 105 2.69 -5.15 -13.90
C ILE A 105 3.94 -4.41 -14.38
N LYS A 106 5.10 -5.06 -14.32
CA LYS A 106 6.34 -4.47 -14.81
C LYS A 106 6.26 -4.16 -16.29
N GLU A 107 5.70 -5.07 -17.08
CA GLU A 107 5.51 -4.88 -18.51
C GLU A 107 4.63 -3.65 -18.80
N ILE A 108 3.53 -3.52 -18.08
CA ILE A 108 2.63 -2.38 -18.23
C ILE A 108 3.35 -1.09 -17.83
N LYS A 109 4.06 -1.13 -16.70
CA LYS A 109 4.79 0.03 -16.21
C LYS A 109 5.86 0.48 -17.20
N ASP A 110 6.61 -0.45 -17.79
CA ASP A 110 7.63 -0.15 -18.77
C ASP A 110 7.01 0.47 -20.03
N ARG A 111 5.84 -0.01 -20.42
CA ARG A 111 5.11 0.55 -21.56
C ARG A 111 4.68 1.98 -21.28
N PHE A 112 4.21 2.27 -20.09
CA PHE A 112 3.85 3.63 -19.69
C PHE A 112 5.08 4.54 -19.59
N SER A 113 6.21 3.98 -19.20
CA SER A 113 7.46 4.73 -19.18
C SER A 113 7.91 5.12 -20.57
N GLU A 114 7.71 4.26 -21.55
CA GLU A 114 7.98 4.58 -22.97
C GLU A 114 7.06 5.68 -23.45
N ASP A 115 5.78 5.62 -23.09
CA ASP A 115 4.83 6.69 -23.39
C ASP A 115 5.24 7.99 -22.72
N ALA A 116 5.84 7.91 -21.56
CA ALA A 116 6.35 9.06 -20.81
C ALA A 116 7.58 9.69 -21.50
N ALA A 117 8.15 9.05 -22.51
CA ALA A 117 9.17 9.67 -23.34
C ALA A 117 8.62 10.87 -24.12
N PHE A 118 7.31 11.04 -24.15
CA PHE A 118 6.64 12.20 -24.73
C PHE A 118 5.90 12.96 -23.62
N PRO A 119 6.65 13.59 -22.73
CA PRO A 119 6.05 14.20 -21.54
C PRO A 119 5.01 15.27 -21.81
N ASP A 120 5.18 16.03 -22.90
CA ASP A 120 4.22 17.08 -23.26
C ASP A 120 2.85 16.49 -23.58
N LEU A 121 2.84 15.38 -24.30
CA LEU A 121 1.61 14.67 -24.61
C LEU A 121 0.97 14.09 -23.37
N ALA A 122 1.79 13.54 -22.47
CA ALA A 122 1.30 12.98 -21.22
C ALA A 122 0.67 14.06 -20.35
N LEU A 123 1.30 15.23 -20.28
CA LEU A 123 0.80 16.36 -19.51
C LEU A 123 -0.53 16.89 -20.08
N GLU A 124 -0.67 16.92 -21.38
CA GLU A 124 -1.89 17.36 -22.03
C GLU A 124 -3.07 16.41 -21.77
N ARG A 125 -2.79 15.14 -21.54
CA ARG A 125 -3.80 14.14 -21.25
C ARG A 125 -4.28 14.13 -19.82
N ILE A 126 -3.54 14.77 -18.94
CA ILE A 126 -3.91 14.85 -17.54
C ILE A 126 -4.78 16.08 -17.33
N PRO A 127 -6.06 15.88 -16.96
CA PRO A 127 -6.97 16.98 -16.75
C PRO A 127 -6.53 17.89 -15.63
#